data_1b7d80ffbfb7806693910d41a71300ff
#
_entry.id   1b7d80ffbfb7806693910d41a71300ff
#
_cell.length_a   1.000
_cell.length_b   1.000
_cell.length_c   1.000
_cell.angle_alpha   90.00
_cell.angle_beta   90.00
_cell.angle_gamma   90.00
#
_symmetry.space_group_name_H-M   'P 1'
#
loop_
_entity.id
_entity.type
_entity.pdbx_description
1 polymer ?
#
loop_
_entity_poly.entity_id
_entity_poly.type
_entity_poly.pdbx_seq_one_letter_code
_entity_poly.pdbx_strand_id
1 'polypeptide(L)'
;FPLKDAFDALSWLASQQTYPQFYWQQRNGDEEAVVLGAITRFTSLDQAQRFLRQHPEHADLRIWGLNAFDPSQGNLLLPRLEWRRCGGKATLRLTLFSESSLQHDAIQAKEFIATLVSIKPLPGLHLTTTREQHWPDKTGWTQLIELATKTIAEGELDKVVLARATDLHFASPVNAAAMMAASRRLNLNCYHFYMAFDGENAFLGSSPERLWRRRDKALRTEALAGTVANNPDDKQAQQL
;
A
#
# COMPACT_ATOMS: atom_id res chain seq x y z
N PHE A 1 -3.98 -22.14 -12.24
CA PHE A 1 -2.69 -22.54 -12.84
C PHE A 1 -1.68 -22.64 -11.71
N PRO A 2 -0.97 -23.77 -11.53
CA PRO A 2 0.17 -23.82 -10.63
C PRO A 2 1.30 -23.00 -11.29
N LEU A 3 1.64 -21.87 -10.66
CA LEU A 3 2.81 -21.09 -11.04
C LEU A 3 4.04 -21.88 -10.57
N LYS A 4 4.81 -22.44 -11.51
CA LYS A 4 5.96 -23.31 -11.23
C LYS A 4 7.20 -22.57 -10.69
N ASP A 5 7.26 -21.26 -10.87
CA ASP A 5 8.35 -20.40 -10.40
C ASP A 5 7.78 -19.27 -9.54
N ALA A 6 8.58 -18.73 -8.66
CA ALA A 6 8.17 -17.65 -7.76
C ALA A 6 7.73 -16.42 -8.58
N PHE A 7 6.42 -16.32 -8.87
CA PHE A 7 5.83 -15.19 -9.55
C PHE A 7 6.02 -13.94 -8.69
N ASP A 8 6.85 -13.00 -9.17
CA ASP A 8 7.00 -11.71 -8.51
C ASP A 8 5.87 -10.77 -8.96
N ALA A 9 4.84 -10.74 -8.13
CA ALA A 9 3.63 -9.99 -8.42
C ALA A 9 3.87 -8.48 -8.54
N LEU A 10 4.81 -7.92 -7.78
CA LEU A 10 5.17 -6.50 -7.87
C LEU A 10 5.87 -6.17 -9.18
N SER A 11 6.82 -7.00 -9.62
CA SER A 11 7.50 -6.84 -10.91
C SER A 11 6.54 -6.96 -12.08
N TRP A 12 5.59 -7.90 -11.99
CA TRP A 12 4.55 -8.01 -13.02
C TRP A 12 3.66 -6.77 -13.06
N LEU A 13 3.21 -6.27 -11.90
CA LEU A 13 2.39 -5.05 -11.82
C LEU A 13 3.11 -3.84 -12.43
N ALA A 14 4.37 -3.64 -12.06
CA ALA A 14 5.19 -2.53 -12.55
C ALA A 14 5.50 -2.62 -14.05
N SER A 15 5.36 -3.79 -14.66
CA SER A 15 5.52 -3.97 -16.10
C SER A 15 4.32 -3.45 -16.90
N GLN A 16 3.16 -3.27 -16.26
CA GLN A 16 1.93 -2.84 -16.92
C GLN A 16 1.89 -1.32 -17.08
N GLN A 17 1.16 -0.86 -18.11
CA GLN A 17 0.98 0.57 -18.42
C GLN A 17 -0.40 1.09 -18.01
N THR A 18 -1.23 0.24 -17.44
CA THR A 18 -2.56 0.60 -16.95
C THR A 18 -2.50 1.06 -15.49
N TYR A 19 -3.25 2.09 -15.17
CA TYR A 19 -3.38 2.66 -13.83
C TYR A 19 -4.85 2.79 -13.41
N PRO A 20 -5.14 2.88 -12.09
CA PRO A 20 -4.22 2.78 -10.97
C PRO A 20 -3.66 1.38 -10.80
N GLN A 21 -2.51 1.31 -10.14
CA GLN A 21 -1.88 0.07 -9.72
C GLN A 21 -1.87 0.01 -8.21
N PHE A 22 -2.20 -1.14 -7.62
CA PHE A 22 -2.12 -1.32 -6.18
C PHE A 22 -1.46 -2.67 -5.86
N TYR A 23 -0.50 -2.65 -4.93
CA TYR A 23 0.17 -3.81 -4.38
C TYR A 23 0.02 -3.82 -2.88
N TRP A 24 -0.22 -4.98 -2.32
CA TRP A 24 -0.25 -5.19 -0.90
C TRP A 24 0.29 -6.56 -0.53
N GLN A 25 1.08 -6.63 0.54
CA GLN A 25 1.59 -7.88 1.11
C GLN A 25 1.42 -7.87 2.62
N GLN A 26 0.90 -8.95 3.15
CA GLN A 26 0.76 -9.14 4.59
C GLN A 26 2.12 -9.36 5.24
N ARG A 27 2.25 -8.92 6.49
CA ARG A 27 3.46 -8.92 7.31
C ARG A 27 4.20 -10.26 7.35
N ASN A 28 3.49 -11.39 7.43
CA ASN A 28 4.06 -12.75 7.43
C ASN A 28 4.15 -13.37 6.02
N GLY A 29 3.79 -12.65 4.98
CA GLY A 29 3.81 -13.13 3.60
C GLY A 29 2.70 -14.11 3.21
N ASP A 30 1.77 -14.43 4.10
CA ASP A 30 0.69 -15.41 3.83
C ASP A 30 -0.30 -14.91 2.77
N GLU A 31 -0.50 -13.61 2.68
CA GLU A 31 -1.38 -13.00 1.70
C GLU A 31 -0.65 -11.89 0.94
N GLU A 32 -0.82 -11.90 -0.38
CA GLU A 32 -0.28 -10.93 -1.31
C GLU A 32 -1.33 -10.63 -2.37
N ALA A 33 -1.47 -9.36 -2.73
CA ALA A 33 -2.44 -8.93 -3.72
C ALA A 33 -1.86 -7.88 -4.68
N VAL A 34 -2.31 -7.98 -5.92
CA VAL A 34 -2.02 -7.03 -6.99
C VAL A 34 -3.33 -6.62 -7.63
N VAL A 35 -3.50 -5.34 -7.85
CA VAL A 35 -4.67 -4.75 -8.49
C VAL A 35 -4.24 -3.87 -9.65
N LEU A 36 -4.89 -4.04 -10.78
CA LEU A 36 -4.61 -3.32 -12.01
C LEU A 36 -5.88 -2.75 -12.62
N GLY A 37 -5.87 -1.43 -12.80
CA GLY A 37 -7.02 -0.68 -13.30
C GLY A 37 -8.19 -0.62 -12.34
N ALA A 38 -9.10 0.29 -12.58
CA ALA A 38 -10.31 0.47 -11.80
C ALA A 38 -11.55 0.48 -12.70
N ILE A 39 -12.60 -0.24 -12.29
CA ILE A 39 -13.93 -0.14 -12.90
C ILE A 39 -14.67 1.06 -12.30
N THR A 40 -14.63 1.15 -10.98
CA THR A 40 -15.29 2.20 -10.21
C THR A 40 -14.34 2.72 -9.14
N ARG A 41 -14.39 4.02 -8.90
CA ARG A 41 -13.62 4.69 -7.84
C ARG A 41 -14.57 5.25 -6.80
N PHE A 42 -14.12 5.23 -5.55
CA PHE A 42 -14.86 5.76 -4.43
C PHE A 42 -13.97 6.75 -3.67
N THR A 43 -14.55 7.87 -3.29
CA THR A 43 -13.84 8.94 -2.56
C THR A 43 -13.97 8.80 -1.05
N SER A 44 -14.81 7.87 -0.57
CA SER A 44 -14.97 7.60 0.87
C SER A 44 -15.28 6.13 1.14
N LEU A 45 -15.00 5.69 2.37
CA LEU A 45 -15.36 4.35 2.86
C LEU A 45 -16.86 4.10 2.81
N ASP A 46 -17.69 5.12 3.08
CA ASP A 46 -19.13 4.98 3.05
C ASP A 46 -19.67 4.69 1.65
N GLN A 47 -19.10 5.32 0.62
CA GLN A 47 -19.46 5.02 -0.77
C GLN A 47 -19.10 3.58 -1.13
N ALA A 48 -17.88 3.16 -0.81
CA ALA A 48 -17.39 1.81 -1.04
C ALA A 48 -18.25 0.76 -0.32
N GLN A 49 -18.60 1.03 0.94
CA GLN A 49 -19.44 0.12 1.73
C GLN A 49 -20.88 0.04 1.20
N ARG A 50 -21.46 1.16 0.77
CA ARG A 50 -22.79 1.15 0.13
C ARG A 50 -22.78 0.30 -1.13
N PHE A 51 -21.77 0.46 -1.97
CA PHE A 51 -21.61 -0.35 -3.18
C PHE A 51 -21.57 -1.85 -2.87
N LEU A 52 -20.75 -2.28 -1.91
CA LEU A 52 -20.67 -3.70 -1.51
C LEU A 52 -22.00 -4.23 -0.96
N ARG A 53 -22.77 -3.41 -0.22
CA ARG A 53 -24.09 -3.79 0.29
C ARG A 53 -25.15 -3.95 -0.81
N GLN A 54 -24.99 -3.25 -1.92
CA GLN A 54 -25.88 -3.36 -3.09
C GLN A 54 -25.61 -4.60 -3.92
N HIS A 55 -24.44 -5.28 -3.70
CA HIS A 55 -24.02 -6.47 -4.42
C HIS A 55 -23.70 -7.65 -3.47
N PRO A 56 -24.66 -8.07 -2.61
CA PRO A 56 -24.44 -9.10 -1.59
C PRO A 56 -24.16 -10.49 -2.18
N GLU A 57 -24.59 -10.74 -3.44
CA GLU A 57 -24.32 -11.97 -4.19
C GLU A 57 -22.83 -12.16 -4.52
N HIS A 58 -22.03 -11.10 -4.42
CA HIS A 58 -20.58 -11.10 -4.66
C HIS A 58 -19.81 -10.88 -3.35
N ALA A 59 -20.05 -11.73 -2.34
CA ALA A 59 -19.45 -11.60 -1.01
C ALA A 59 -17.90 -11.62 -0.98
N ASP A 60 -17.29 -12.06 -2.07
CA ASP A 60 -15.83 -12.10 -2.25
C ASP A 60 -15.26 -10.87 -3.00
N LEU A 61 -16.11 -9.92 -3.41
CA LEU A 61 -15.65 -8.64 -3.94
C LEU A 61 -14.84 -7.89 -2.91
N ARG A 62 -13.77 -7.25 -3.40
CA ARG A 62 -12.90 -6.41 -2.58
C ARG A 62 -12.73 -5.04 -3.20
N ILE A 63 -12.71 -4.05 -2.35
CA ILE A 63 -12.32 -2.69 -2.68
C ILE A 63 -10.95 -2.45 -2.06
N TRP A 64 -10.05 -1.92 -2.85
CA TRP A 64 -8.67 -1.64 -2.49
C TRP A 64 -8.41 -0.15 -2.53
N GLY A 65 -7.41 0.30 -1.79
CA GLY A 65 -6.97 1.69 -1.86
C GLY A 65 -6.44 2.24 -0.55
N LEU A 66 -6.43 3.55 -0.50
CA LEU A 66 -5.89 4.35 0.59
C LEU A 66 -6.96 5.30 1.12
N ASN A 67 -6.95 5.53 2.44
CA ASN A 67 -7.71 6.60 3.07
C ASN A 67 -6.76 7.72 3.51
N ALA A 68 -7.24 8.94 3.44
CA ALA A 68 -6.62 10.05 4.16
C ALA A 68 -6.80 9.87 5.67
N PHE A 69 -6.19 10.73 6.46
CA PHE A 69 -6.40 10.77 7.92
C PHE A 69 -7.88 11.00 8.25
N ASP A 70 -8.54 11.87 7.48
CA ASP A 70 -10.00 11.98 7.49
C ASP A 70 -10.61 10.83 6.68
N PRO A 71 -11.36 9.90 7.31
CA PRO A 71 -11.95 8.74 6.64
C PRO A 71 -13.06 9.08 5.65
N SER A 72 -13.54 10.34 5.63
CA SER A 72 -14.44 10.83 4.59
C SER A 72 -13.75 11.04 3.25
N GLN A 73 -12.42 11.02 3.23
CA GLN A 73 -11.59 11.19 2.05
C GLN A 73 -10.79 9.92 1.78
N GLY A 74 -10.87 9.42 0.57
CA GLY A 74 -10.18 8.20 0.17
C GLY A 74 -9.91 8.13 -1.32
N ASN A 75 -9.01 7.25 -1.69
CA ASN A 75 -8.77 6.82 -3.06
C ASN A 75 -8.95 5.31 -3.11
N LEU A 76 -10.21 4.89 -3.21
CA LEU A 76 -10.63 3.50 -3.16
C LEU A 76 -11.12 3.07 -4.54
N LEU A 77 -10.92 1.81 -4.87
CA LEU A 77 -11.25 1.31 -6.19
C LEU A 77 -11.79 -0.12 -6.18
N LEU A 78 -12.75 -0.36 -7.06
CA LEU A 78 -13.13 -1.70 -7.50
C LEU A 78 -12.21 -2.10 -8.65
N PRO A 79 -11.40 -3.16 -8.51
CA PRO A 79 -10.42 -3.52 -9.52
C PRO A 79 -11.03 -3.99 -10.84
N ARG A 80 -10.39 -3.66 -11.98
CA ARG A 80 -10.62 -4.37 -13.25
C ARG A 80 -10.00 -5.77 -13.17
N LEU A 81 -8.75 -5.86 -12.71
CA LEU A 81 -8.04 -7.13 -12.52
C LEU A 81 -7.46 -7.20 -11.11
N GLU A 82 -7.73 -8.29 -10.42
CA GLU A 82 -7.16 -8.62 -9.12
C GLU A 82 -6.44 -9.98 -9.22
N TRP A 83 -5.15 -10.00 -8.92
CA TRP A 83 -4.45 -11.23 -8.58
C TRP A 83 -4.23 -11.27 -7.07
N ARG A 84 -4.51 -12.41 -6.47
CA ARG A 84 -4.32 -12.60 -5.03
C ARG A 84 -3.79 -13.99 -4.73
N ARG A 85 -2.81 -14.05 -3.86
CA ARG A 85 -2.31 -15.28 -3.26
C ARG A 85 -2.66 -15.28 -1.77
N CYS A 86 -3.21 -16.40 -1.27
CA CYS A 86 -3.51 -16.60 0.14
C CYS A 86 -3.38 -18.08 0.47
N GLY A 87 -2.57 -18.41 1.50
CA GLY A 87 -2.38 -19.80 1.95
C GLY A 87 -1.93 -20.74 0.83
N GLY A 88 -1.05 -20.31 -0.06
CA GLY A 88 -0.52 -21.10 -1.18
C GLY A 88 -1.44 -21.20 -2.41
N LYS A 89 -2.68 -20.67 -2.34
CA LYS A 89 -3.59 -20.59 -3.49
C LYS A 89 -3.50 -19.21 -4.14
N ALA A 90 -3.32 -19.19 -5.45
CA ALA A 90 -3.40 -17.97 -6.25
C ALA A 90 -4.74 -17.93 -7.01
N THR A 91 -5.37 -16.77 -7.02
CA THR A 91 -6.59 -16.49 -7.78
C THR A 91 -6.38 -15.27 -8.66
N LEU A 92 -6.90 -15.31 -9.88
CA LEU A 92 -6.98 -14.17 -10.78
C LEU A 92 -8.45 -13.89 -11.03
N ARG A 93 -8.86 -12.65 -10.79
CA ARG A 93 -10.22 -12.18 -11.00
C ARG A 93 -10.22 -11.04 -12.01
N LEU A 94 -11.04 -11.19 -13.03
CA LEU A 94 -11.44 -10.11 -13.92
C LEU A 94 -12.85 -9.71 -13.55
N THR A 95 -13.05 -8.45 -13.19
CA THR A 95 -14.38 -7.94 -12.82
C THR A 95 -15.03 -7.29 -14.03
N LEU A 96 -16.28 -7.64 -14.28
CA LEU A 96 -17.17 -6.97 -15.23
C LEU A 96 -18.27 -6.28 -14.45
N PHE A 97 -18.57 -5.04 -14.80
CA PHE A 97 -19.62 -4.25 -14.18
C PHE A 97 -20.24 -3.29 -15.18
N SER A 98 -21.56 -3.25 -15.23
CA SER A 98 -22.29 -2.29 -16.06
C SER A 98 -23.70 -2.11 -15.47
N GLU A 99 -24.17 -0.88 -15.46
CA GLU A 99 -25.54 -0.55 -15.10
C GLU A 99 -26.53 -0.81 -16.24
N SER A 100 -26.05 -1.04 -17.47
CA SER A 100 -26.89 -1.22 -18.66
C SER A 100 -26.66 -2.58 -19.35
N SER A 101 -25.43 -2.89 -19.76
CA SER A 101 -25.12 -4.09 -20.53
C SER A 101 -23.73 -4.64 -20.20
N LEU A 102 -23.67 -5.83 -19.64
CA LEU A 102 -22.41 -6.56 -19.41
C LEU A 102 -21.67 -6.90 -20.70
N GLN A 103 -22.37 -6.99 -21.84
CA GLN A 103 -21.73 -7.26 -23.12
C GLN A 103 -20.77 -6.14 -23.52
N HIS A 104 -21.15 -4.90 -23.30
CA HIS A 104 -20.28 -3.76 -23.60
C HIS A 104 -19.02 -3.79 -22.71
N ASP A 105 -19.19 -3.99 -21.42
CA ASP A 105 -18.05 -4.06 -20.51
C ASP A 105 -17.17 -5.31 -20.74
N ALA A 106 -17.74 -6.41 -21.22
CA ALA A 106 -16.98 -7.60 -21.63
C ALA A 106 -16.06 -7.32 -22.83
N ILE A 107 -16.47 -6.46 -23.77
CA ILE A 107 -15.61 -6.02 -24.87
C ILE A 107 -14.45 -5.20 -24.32
N GLN A 108 -14.71 -4.23 -23.48
CA GLN A 108 -13.68 -3.41 -22.82
C GLN A 108 -12.71 -4.27 -22.00
N ALA A 109 -13.22 -5.27 -21.28
CA ALA A 109 -12.40 -6.20 -20.51
C ALA A 109 -11.49 -7.05 -21.41
N LYS A 110 -11.97 -7.47 -22.59
CA LYS A 110 -11.17 -8.19 -23.58
C LYS A 110 -10.05 -7.32 -24.16
N GLU A 111 -10.36 -6.08 -24.49
CA GLU A 111 -9.37 -5.09 -24.93
C GLU A 111 -8.33 -4.84 -23.84
N PHE A 112 -8.76 -4.64 -22.60
CA PHE A 112 -7.87 -4.51 -21.46
C PHE A 112 -6.93 -5.71 -21.31
N ILE A 113 -7.43 -6.95 -21.38
CA ILE A 113 -6.58 -8.15 -21.32
C ILE A 113 -5.54 -8.16 -22.44
N ALA A 114 -5.90 -7.70 -23.64
CA ALA A 114 -4.97 -7.65 -24.78
C ALA A 114 -3.82 -6.64 -24.57
N THR A 115 -3.97 -5.68 -23.66
CA THR A 115 -2.88 -4.73 -23.32
C THR A 115 -1.88 -5.27 -22.30
N LEU A 116 -2.18 -6.40 -21.65
CA LEU A 116 -1.31 -6.95 -20.61
C LEU A 116 0.00 -7.48 -21.21
N VAL A 117 1.09 -7.14 -20.53
CA VAL A 117 2.44 -7.55 -20.96
C VAL A 117 3.07 -8.54 -19.99
N SER A 118 4.05 -9.28 -20.50
CA SER A 118 4.84 -10.19 -19.67
C SER A 118 5.65 -9.45 -18.62
N ILE A 119 5.98 -10.15 -17.54
CA ILE A 119 6.82 -9.63 -16.46
C ILE A 119 8.18 -9.18 -16.97
N LYS A 120 8.62 -8.02 -16.52
CA LYS A 120 9.97 -7.51 -16.71
C LYS A 120 10.61 -7.34 -15.33
N PRO A 121 11.91 -7.66 -15.19
CA PRO A 121 12.63 -7.39 -13.95
C PRO A 121 12.56 -5.89 -13.58
N LEU A 122 12.39 -5.61 -12.30
CA LEU A 122 12.51 -4.23 -11.82
C LEU A 122 13.96 -3.74 -12.00
N PRO A 123 14.16 -2.47 -12.37
CA PRO A 123 15.49 -1.89 -12.46
C PRO A 123 16.15 -1.86 -11.07
N GLY A 124 17.48 -1.86 -11.04
CA GLY A 124 18.23 -1.56 -9.83
C GLY A 124 17.90 -0.17 -9.31
N LEU A 125 17.79 -0.03 -8.00
CA LEU A 125 17.53 1.27 -7.38
C LEU A 125 18.87 2.02 -7.19
N HIS A 126 19.10 3.04 -8.01
CA HIS A 126 20.26 3.94 -7.92
C HIS A 126 19.72 5.36 -7.69
N LEU A 127 19.92 5.87 -6.49
CA LEU A 127 19.41 7.18 -6.08
C LEU A 127 20.60 8.12 -5.80
N THR A 128 20.63 9.24 -6.53
CA THR A 128 21.57 10.33 -6.24
C THR A 128 20.74 11.53 -5.80
N THR A 129 20.78 11.81 -4.49
CA THR A 129 20.08 12.97 -3.91
C THR A 129 20.80 14.26 -4.32
N THR A 130 20.05 15.18 -4.88
CA THR A 130 20.55 16.51 -5.29
C THR A 130 20.16 17.61 -4.30
N ARG A 131 19.06 17.41 -3.58
CA ARG A 131 18.57 18.34 -2.56
C ARG A 131 17.78 17.58 -1.51
N GLU A 132 17.91 18.02 -0.26
CA GLU A 132 17.14 17.54 0.88
C GLU A 132 16.55 18.75 1.62
N GLN A 133 15.28 18.65 2.01
CA GLN A 133 14.56 19.69 2.73
C GLN A 133 13.68 19.06 3.82
N HIS A 134 13.77 19.59 5.04
CA HIS A 134 13.03 19.10 6.21
C HIS A 134 11.92 20.07 6.61
N TRP A 135 10.78 19.49 7.03
CA TRP A 135 9.63 20.22 7.54
C TRP A 135 9.14 19.63 8.87
N PRO A 136 9.32 20.28 10.01
CA PRO A 136 10.10 21.50 10.19
C PRO A 136 11.61 21.26 9.97
N ASP A 137 12.35 22.33 9.78
CA ASP A 137 13.82 22.30 9.76
C ASP A 137 14.38 21.96 11.15
N LYS A 138 15.73 21.92 11.29
CA LYS A 138 16.39 21.57 12.54
C LYS A 138 15.98 22.51 13.69
N THR A 139 15.90 23.79 13.44
CA THR A 139 15.53 24.79 14.46
C THR A 139 14.10 24.61 14.91
N GLY A 140 13.16 24.52 13.96
CA GLY A 140 11.75 24.27 14.24
C GLY A 140 11.51 22.93 14.93
N TRP A 141 12.27 21.89 14.59
CA TRP A 141 12.22 20.60 15.28
C TRP A 141 12.64 20.71 16.75
N THR A 142 13.76 21.42 17.03
CA THR A 142 14.21 21.67 18.40
C THR A 142 13.15 22.41 19.22
N GLN A 143 12.56 23.46 18.65
CA GLN A 143 11.48 24.22 19.31
C GLN A 143 10.24 23.35 19.61
N LEU A 144 9.87 22.44 18.69
CA LEU A 144 8.76 21.51 18.96
C LEU A 144 9.07 20.55 20.08
N ILE A 145 10.30 20.04 20.19
CA ILE A 145 10.72 19.17 21.31
C ILE A 145 10.68 19.95 22.62
N GLU A 146 11.22 21.16 22.68
CA GLU A 146 11.20 22.01 23.87
C GLU A 146 9.76 22.32 24.32
N LEU A 147 8.89 22.67 23.38
CA LEU A 147 7.47 22.90 23.67
C LEU A 147 6.80 21.63 24.22
N ALA A 148 6.99 20.49 23.56
CA ALA A 148 6.40 19.23 23.97
C ALA A 148 6.84 18.80 25.38
N THR A 149 8.15 18.88 25.68
CA THR A 149 8.69 18.52 26.99
C THR A 149 8.21 19.48 28.10
N LYS A 150 8.09 20.76 27.79
CA LYS A 150 7.52 21.76 28.71
C LYS A 150 6.06 21.44 29.01
N THR A 151 5.23 21.22 27.99
CA THR A 151 3.79 20.93 28.13
C THR A 151 3.54 19.64 28.93
N ILE A 152 4.41 18.63 28.76
CA ILE A 152 4.37 17.40 29.57
C ILE A 152 4.75 17.69 31.03
N ALA A 153 5.79 18.50 31.26
CA ALA A 153 6.21 18.86 32.63
C ALA A 153 5.15 19.69 33.38
N GLU A 154 4.37 20.49 32.66
CA GLU A 154 3.25 21.26 33.19
C GLU A 154 1.98 20.43 33.46
N GLY A 155 1.99 19.15 33.01
CA GLY A 155 0.87 18.22 33.24
C GLY A 155 -0.32 18.43 32.29
N GLU A 156 -0.14 19.20 31.22
CA GLU A 156 -1.17 19.40 30.20
C GLU A 156 -1.29 18.21 29.22
N LEU A 157 -0.19 17.45 29.04
CA LEU A 157 -0.10 16.24 28.24
C LEU A 157 0.70 15.17 28.97
N ASP A 158 0.29 13.92 28.84
CA ASP A 158 1.06 12.77 29.33
C ASP A 158 2.09 12.31 28.26
N LYS A 159 1.71 12.43 27.00
CA LYS A 159 2.51 11.95 25.85
C LYS A 159 2.13 12.69 24.58
N VAL A 160 3.11 12.95 23.73
CA VAL A 160 2.92 13.42 22.36
C VAL A 160 3.90 12.71 21.41
N VAL A 161 3.45 12.44 20.22
CA VAL A 161 4.31 11.92 19.15
C VAL A 161 4.50 13.00 18.10
N LEU A 162 5.74 13.46 17.95
CA LEU A 162 6.12 14.46 16.97
C LEU A 162 6.45 13.80 15.62
N ALA A 163 6.13 14.45 14.52
CA ALA A 163 6.44 14.01 13.17
C ALA A 163 7.19 15.08 12.38
N ARG A 164 8.02 14.63 11.44
CA ARG A 164 8.76 15.48 10.50
C ARG A 164 8.63 14.91 9.10
N ALA A 165 8.41 15.76 8.11
CA ALA A 165 8.53 15.42 6.70
C ALA A 165 9.92 15.76 6.16
N THR A 166 10.37 15.00 5.17
CA THR A 166 11.60 15.26 4.44
C THR A 166 11.33 15.11 2.94
N ASP A 167 11.60 16.17 2.18
CA ASP A 167 11.55 16.16 0.73
C ASP A 167 12.93 15.83 0.18
N LEU A 168 13.03 14.76 -0.60
CA LEU A 168 14.24 14.35 -1.28
C LEU A 168 14.09 14.57 -2.79
N HIS A 169 14.99 15.36 -3.36
CA HIS A 169 15.07 15.55 -4.80
C HIS A 169 16.20 14.69 -5.36
N PHE A 170 15.91 13.99 -6.43
CA PHE A 170 16.88 13.09 -7.07
C PHE A 170 17.27 13.59 -8.46
N ALA A 171 18.47 13.21 -8.90
CA ALA A 171 19.00 13.58 -10.21
C ALA A 171 18.21 12.99 -11.39
N SER A 172 17.45 11.92 -11.14
CA SER A 172 16.59 11.26 -12.13
C SER A 172 15.29 10.80 -11.48
N PRO A 173 14.23 10.58 -12.26
CA PRO A 173 12.96 10.05 -11.75
C PRO A 173 13.15 8.73 -10.99
N VAL A 174 12.47 8.61 -9.86
CA VAL A 174 12.53 7.42 -9.01
C VAL A 174 11.55 6.37 -9.51
N ASN A 175 12.02 5.14 -9.71
CA ASN A 175 11.11 4.03 -9.94
C ASN A 175 10.48 3.59 -8.61
N ALA A 176 9.23 3.98 -8.39
CA ALA A 176 8.54 3.74 -7.13
C ALA A 176 8.33 2.24 -6.83
N ALA A 177 8.14 1.39 -7.84
CA ALA A 177 8.03 -0.05 -7.66
C ALA A 177 9.38 -0.68 -7.25
N ALA A 178 10.49 -0.20 -7.82
CA ALA A 178 11.83 -0.61 -7.41
C ALA A 178 12.12 -0.18 -5.97
N MET A 179 11.67 1.02 -5.58
CA MET A 179 11.75 1.50 -4.18
C MET A 179 10.94 0.62 -3.24
N MET A 180 9.71 0.23 -3.60
CA MET A 180 8.90 -0.72 -2.83
C MET A 180 9.59 -2.08 -2.71
N ALA A 181 10.18 -2.60 -3.78
CA ALA A 181 10.91 -3.86 -3.75
C ALA A 181 12.15 -3.79 -2.84
N ALA A 182 12.87 -2.67 -2.83
CA ALA A 182 13.98 -2.44 -1.91
C ALA A 182 13.51 -2.35 -0.45
N SER A 183 12.43 -1.59 -0.19
CA SER A 183 11.83 -1.48 1.14
C SER A 183 11.38 -2.84 1.68
N ARG A 184 10.74 -3.67 0.84
CA ARG A 184 10.30 -5.02 1.20
C ARG A 184 11.45 -5.94 1.62
N ARG A 185 12.62 -5.80 1.00
CA ARG A 185 13.81 -6.60 1.37
C ARG A 185 14.45 -6.18 2.69
N LEU A 186 14.33 -4.90 3.04
CA LEU A 186 14.97 -4.34 4.25
C LEU A 186 14.05 -4.37 5.47
N ASN A 187 12.75 -4.19 5.27
CA ASN A 187 11.77 -4.10 6.34
C ASN A 187 11.03 -5.43 6.47
N LEU A 188 11.66 -6.38 7.13
CA LEU A 188 11.06 -7.69 7.42
C LEU A 188 9.91 -7.53 8.44
N ASN A 189 8.97 -8.46 8.43
CA ASN A 189 7.81 -8.47 9.34
C ASN A 189 6.91 -7.21 9.26
N CYS A 190 6.87 -6.56 8.08
CA CYS A 190 6.02 -5.41 7.80
C CYS A 190 4.91 -5.75 6.81
N TYR A 191 3.81 -5.02 6.90
CA TYR A 191 2.87 -4.86 5.80
C TYR A 191 3.51 -3.96 4.76
N HIS A 192 3.47 -4.38 3.51
CA HIS A 192 3.97 -3.59 2.39
C HIS A 192 2.81 -3.15 1.53
N PHE A 193 2.80 -1.89 1.16
CA PHE A 193 1.77 -1.32 0.30
C PHE A 193 2.36 -0.34 -0.70
N TYR A 194 1.80 -0.34 -1.88
CA TYR A 194 2.18 0.52 -2.98
C TYR A 194 0.94 0.85 -3.80
N MET A 195 0.73 2.10 -4.11
CA MET A 195 -0.29 2.58 -5.02
C MET A 195 0.31 3.57 -5.99
N ALA A 196 0.34 3.23 -7.26
CA ALA A 196 0.62 4.16 -8.33
C ALA A 196 -0.70 4.69 -8.89
N PHE A 197 -0.86 6.00 -8.83
CA PHE A 197 -2.03 6.70 -9.37
C PHE A 197 -1.94 6.84 -10.88
N ASP A 198 -0.72 7.03 -11.37
CA ASP A 198 -0.30 7.16 -12.76
C ASP A 198 1.17 6.76 -12.91
N GLY A 199 1.80 7.10 -14.05
CA GLY A 199 3.20 6.77 -14.35
C GLY A 199 4.24 7.57 -13.55
N GLU A 200 3.84 8.65 -12.87
CA GLU A 200 4.74 9.58 -12.19
C GLU A 200 4.48 9.66 -10.68
N ASN A 201 3.26 9.38 -10.25
CA ASN A 201 2.81 9.59 -8.89
C ASN A 201 2.48 8.26 -8.21
N ALA A 202 3.13 8.00 -7.07
CA ALA A 202 2.88 6.81 -6.26
C ALA A 202 2.98 7.12 -4.76
N PHE A 203 2.26 6.33 -3.96
CA PHE A 203 2.36 6.28 -2.51
C PHE A 203 2.75 4.86 -2.09
N LEU A 204 3.75 4.72 -1.24
CA LEU A 204 4.22 3.42 -0.80
C LEU A 204 4.74 3.45 0.64
N GLY A 205 4.76 2.29 1.28
CA GLY A 205 5.30 2.17 2.61
C GLY A 205 5.42 0.74 3.10
N SER A 206 6.14 0.61 4.20
CA SER A 206 6.27 -0.62 4.99
C SER A 206 5.96 -0.30 6.43
N SER A 207 5.03 -1.02 7.05
CA SER A 207 4.60 -0.79 8.43
C SER A 207 4.48 -2.11 9.19
N PRO A 208 5.08 -2.23 10.38
CA PRO A 208 4.90 -3.41 11.21
C PRO A 208 3.51 -3.44 11.87
N GLU A 209 2.87 -2.30 12.00
CA GLU A 209 1.64 -2.12 12.76
C GLU A 209 0.40 -2.08 11.87
N ARG A 210 -0.66 -2.67 12.37
CA ARG A 210 -1.98 -2.67 11.76
C ARG A 210 -2.94 -1.93 12.67
N LEU A 211 -3.63 -0.92 12.12
CA LEU A 211 -4.61 -0.16 12.88
C LEU A 211 -5.73 -1.07 13.41
N TRP A 212 -6.34 -1.85 12.53
CA TRP A 212 -7.33 -2.87 12.91
C TRP A 212 -7.57 -3.85 11.76
N ARG A 213 -8.14 -5.01 12.10
CA ARG A 213 -8.69 -5.99 11.16
C ARG A 213 -10.06 -6.42 11.65
N ARG A 214 -11.05 -6.33 10.78
CA ARG A 214 -12.39 -6.88 11.04
C ARG A 214 -12.61 -8.12 10.18
N ARG A 215 -13.09 -9.17 10.80
CA ARG A 215 -13.59 -10.38 10.11
C ARG A 215 -14.92 -10.72 10.74
N ASP A 216 -15.99 -10.67 9.98
CA ASP A 216 -17.37 -10.82 10.46
C ASP A 216 -17.66 -9.86 11.63
N LYS A 217 -17.93 -10.41 12.81
CA LYS A 217 -18.18 -9.65 14.05
C LYS A 217 -16.93 -9.46 14.91
N ALA A 218 -15.79 -10.10 14.53
CA ALA A 218 -14.56 -10.00 15.30
C ALA A 218 -13.72 -8.82 14.81
N LEU A 219 -13.38 -7.90 15.73
CA LEU A 219 -12.43 -6.82 15.54
C LEU A 219 -11.12 -7.19 16.24
N ARG A 220 -10.02 -7.08 15.52
CA ARG A 220 -8.67 -7.24 16.07
C ARG A 220 -7.87 -5.96 15.83
N THR A 221 -7.30 -5.45 16.89
CA THR A 221 -6.33 -4.35 16.89
C THR A 221 -5.02 -4.82 17.50
N GLU A 222 -3.96 -4.09 17.26
CA GLU A 222 -2.62 -4.36 17.76
C GLU A 222 -2.06 -3.06 18.32
N ALA A 223 -1.30 -3.13 19.40
CA ALA A 223 -0.49 -2.04 19.91
C ALA A 223 0.95 -2.57 20.00
N LEU A 224 1.80 -2.07 19.11
CA LEU A 224 3.21 -2.44 19.07
C LEU A 224 4.01 -1.32 19.71
N ALA A 225 4.82 -1.65 20.71
CA ALA A 225 5.78 -0.75 21.31
C ALA A 225 7.00 -1.57 21.74
N GLY A 226 8.15 -1.15 21.28
CA GLY A 226 9.42 -1.78 21.65
C GLY A 226 10.59 -1.00 21.08
N THR A 227 11.70 -1.03 21.80
CA THR A 227 12.96 -0.46 21.36
C THR A 227 14.07 -1.43 21.70
N VAL A 228 14.86 -1.80 20.72
CA VAL A 228 16.09 -2.59 20.89
C VAL A 228 17.25 -1.88 20.23
N ALA A 229 18.44 -2.11 20.74
CA ALA A 229 19.67 -1.64 20.09
C ALA A 229 19.78 -2.29 18.71
N ASN A 230 20.03 -1.50 17.67
CA ASN A 230 20.29 -2.02 16.33
C ASN A 230 21.70 -2.59 16.27
N ASN A 231 21.83 -3.86 16.67
CA ASN A 231 23.08 -4.60 16.58
C ASN A 231 22.88 -5.68 15.50
N PRO A 232 23.62 -5.63 14.35
CA PRO A 232 23.46 -6.58 13.25
C PRO A 232 23.76 -8.04 13.66
N ASP A 233 24.51 -8.24 14.75
CA ASP A 233 24.84 -9.56 15.28
C ASP A 233 23.86 -10.07 16.34
N ASP A 234 22.87 -9.27 16.72
CA ASP A 234 21.91 -9.62 17.77
C ASP A 234 20.70 -10.37 17.20
N LYS A 235 20.66 -11.68 17.45
CA LYS A 235 19.53 -12.54 17.06
C LYS A 235 18.20 -12.10 17.67
N GLN A 236 18.18 -11.33 18.77
CA GLN A 236 16.97 -10.81 19.38
C GLN A 236 16.38 -9.65 18.57
N ALA A 237 17.22 -8.82 17.95
CA ALA A 237 16.78 -7.75 17.06
C ALA A 237 16.10 -8.27 15.77
N GLN A 238 16.38 -9.51 15.39
CA GLN A 238 15.77 -10.18 14.22
C GLN A 238 14.41 -10.83 14.54
N GLN A 239 14.04 -10.94 15.81
CA GLN A 239 12.80 -11.59 16.26
C GLN A 239 11.66 -10.60 16.58
N LEU A 240 11.94 -9.30 16.56
CA LEU A 240 10.96 -8.22 16.72
C LEU A 240 10.48 -7.73 15.34
#